data_ad50fa74eaae3272fa51a28e0f46c0fa
#
_entry.id   ad50fa74eaae3272fa51a28e0f46c0fa
#
_cell.length_a   1.000
_cell.length_b   1.000
_cell.length_c   1.000
_cell.angle_alpha   90.00
_cell.angle_beta   90.00
_cell.angle_gamma   90.00
#
_symmetry.space_group_name_H-M   'P 1'
#
loop_
_entity.id
_entity.type
_entity.pdbx_description
1 polymer ?
#
loop_
_entity_poly.entity_id
_entity_poly.type
_entity_poly.pdbx_seq_one_letter_code
_entity_poly.pdbx_strand_id
1 'polypeptide(L)'
;GGTALQNITNICELYKGKIALLCFTQIHPSAFSRISPSVRESYLKISSRLAPAQSTYDGPASSLELVIDNMLDQKEETPLWQDFLRRWDDTLLSSARQAFEKHITTYKQRGWTLEYFYNHLSKGCFPMHPITAYLLCNLDFTQDRTAIQFIKGYVSQFIEDKSIEEGEQLNYIYPIDLVDTFTEYFSSESIYRRY
;
A
#
# COMPACT_ATOMS: atom_id res chain seq x y z
N GLY A 1 14.03 -10.05 23.33
CA GLY A 1 14.25 -10.06 21.86
C GLY A 1 15.72 -9.88 21.44
N GLY A 2 16.47 -8.97 22.05
CA GLY A 2 17.85 -8.65 21.65
C GLY A 2 18.84 -9.82 21.79
N THR A 3 18.69 -10.64 22.80
CA THR A 3 19.58 -11.78 23.07
C THR A 3 19.46 -12.89 22.01
N ALA A 4 18.27 -13.16 21.51
CA ALA A 4 18.05 -14.20 20.50
C ALA A 4 18.71 -13.80 19.16
N LEU A 5 18.53 -12.57 18.71
CA LEU A 5 19.14 -12.10 17.47
C LEU A 5 20.67 -12.04 17.57
N GLN A 6 21.21 -11.68 18.74
CA GLN A 6 22.65 -11.70 18.99
C GLN A 6 23.24 -13.13 18.95
N ASN A 7 22.52 -14.12 19.50
CA ASN A 7 22.94 -15.51 19.42
C ASN A 7 22.95 -16.03 17.98
N ILE A 8 21.93 -15.68 17.18
CA ILE A 8 21.87 -16.07 15.78
C ILE A 8 23.01 -15.42 14.99
N THR A 9 23.31 -14.14 15.25
CA THR A 9 24.43 -13.45 14.57
C THR A 9 25.77 -14.08 14.92
N ASN A 10 25.97 -14.47 16.19
CA ASN A 10 27.18 -15.17 16.63
C ASN A 10 27.32 -16.54 15.94
N ILE A 11 26.22 -17.27 15.72
CA ILE A 11 26.25 -18.54 14.96
C ILE A 11 26.67 -18.29 13.52
N CYS A 12 26.17 -17.23 12.88
CA CYS A 12 26.56 -16.89 11.50
C CYS A 12 28.06 -16.51 11.42
N GLU A 13 28.60 -15.84 12.44
CA GLU A 13 30.03 -15.53 12.50
C GLU A 13 30.90 -16.77 12.70
N LEU A 14 30.48 -17.70 13.57
CA LEU A 14 31.20 -18.98 13.83
C LEU A 14 31.23 -19.87 12.57
N TYR A 15 30.17 -19.86 11.79
CA TYR A 15 30.04 -20.67 10.56
C TYR A 15 30.16 -19.80 9.30
N LYS A 16 31.05 -18.82 9.33
CA LYS A 16 31.30 -17.89 8.22
C LYS A 16 31.47 -18.63 6.89
N GLY A 17 30.68 -18.23 5.88
CA GLY A 17 30.67 -18.84 4.56
C GLY A 17 29.84 -20.12 4.43
N LYS A 18 29.27 -20.67 5.53
CA LYS A 18 28.41 -21.86 5.50
C LYS A 18 26.94 -21.55 5.84
N ILE A 19 26.70 -20.45 6.56
CA ILE A 19 25.38 -20.02 6.98
C ILE A 19 25.21 -18.54 6.62
N ALA A 20 24.07 -18.20 5.99
CA ALA A 20 23.64 -16.83 5.76
C ALA A 20 22.31 -16.58 6.50
N LEU A 21 22.21 -15.43 7.15
CA LEU A 21 20.98 -14.97 7.80
C LEU A 21 20.35 -13.87 6.95
N LEU A 22 19.12 -14.09 6.49
CA LEU A 22 18.31 -13.07 5.85
C LEU A 22 17.20 -12.63 6.80
N CYS A 23 17.19 -11.34 7.15
CA CYS A 23 16.17 -10.74 8.00
C CYS A 23 15.32 -9.78 7.17
N PHE A 24 14.00 -10.00 7.19
CA PHE A 24 13.04 -9.11 6.58
C PHE A 24 12.29 -8.35 7.67
N THR A 25 12.21 -7.03 7.54
CA THR A 25 11.45 -6.19 8.47
C THR A 25 10.58 -5.22 7.68
N GLN A 26 9.36 -4.99 8.13
CA GLN A 26 8.44 -4.01 7.55
C GLN A 26 8.78 -2.58 8.02
N ILE A 27 9.46 -2.44 9.14
CA ILE A 27 9.79 -1.15 9.73
C ILE A 27 11.31 -1.00 9.73
N HIS A 28 11.79 0.17 9.26
CA HIS A 28 13.22 0.43 9.29
C HIS A 28 13.74 0.27 10.72
N PRO A 29 14.80 -0.48 10.92
CA PRO A 29 15.31 -0.80 12.26
C PRO A 29 15.59 0.42 13.13
N SER A 30 15.90 1.60 12.57
CA SER A 30 16.10 2.84 13.33
C SER A 30 14.82 3.31 14.06
N ALA A 31 13.63 2.92 13.61
CA ALA A 31 12.38 3.26 14.29
C ALA A 31 12.25 2.57 15.65
N PHE A 32 12.87 1.40 15.84
CA PHE A 32 12.93 0.72 17.14
C PHE A 32 13.75 1.46 18.20
N SER A 33 14.63 2.38 17.80
CA SER A 33 15.43 3.19 18.72
C SER A 33 14.60 4.12 19.60
N ARG A 34 13.32 4.32 19.27
CA ARG A 34 12.38 5.17 20.03
C ARG A 34 11.66 4.42 21.17
N ILE A 35 11.76 3.10 21.22
CA ILE A 35 10.93 2.28 22.12
C ILE A 35 11.55 2.10 23.51
N SER A 36 12.86 1.90 23.62
CA SER A 36 13.53 1.74 24.91
C SER A 36 15.05 1.91 24.79
N PRO A 37 15.75 2.53 25.77
CA PRO A 37 17.20 2.68 25.75
C PRO A 37 17.97 1.35 25.68
N SER A 38 17.50 0.31 26.37
CA SER A 38 18.13 -1.03 26.38
C SER A 38 17.98 -1.74 25.04
N VAL A 39 16.85 -1.57 24.37
CA VAL A 39 16.61 -2.09 23.02
C VAL A 39 17.47 -1.35 22.01
N ARG A 40 17.64 -0.04 22.19
CA ARG A 40 18.49 0.79 21.33
C ARG A 40 19.95 0.34 21.36
N GLU A 41 20.52 0.09 22.55
CA GLU A 41 21.91 -0.34 22.68
C GLU A 41 22.14 -1.71 22.04
N SER A 42 21.24 -2.66 22.29
CA SER A 42 21.28 -4.00 21.67
C SER A 42 21.15 -3.91 20.15
N TYR A 43 20.28 -3.02 19.67
CA TYR A 43 20.07 -2.78 18.26
C TYR A 43 21.31 -2.18 17.57
N LEU A 44 21.94 -1.15 18.17
CA LEU A 44 23.13 -0.52 17.62
C LEU A 44 24.31 -1.52 17.48
N LYS A 45 24.47 -2.43 18.43
CA LYS A 45 25.47 -3.51 18.35
C LYS A 45 25.20 -4.48 17.20
N ILE A 46 23.96 -4.76 16.89
CA ILE A 46 23.58 -5.69 15.82
C ILE A 46 23.58 -4.99 14.46
N SER A 47 23.06 -3.77 14.39
CA SER A 47 22.97 -3.01 13.14
C SER A 47 24.34 -2.68 12.55
N SER A 48 25.36 -2.41 13.40
CA SER A 48 26.73 -2.18 12.93
C SER A 48 27.34 -3.41 12.25
N ARG A 49 26.91 -4.62 12.62
CA ARG A 49 27.36 -5.88 12.00
C ARG A 49 26.58 -6.23 10.73
N LEU A 50 25.32 -5.81 10.65
CA LEU A 50 24.44 -6.05 9.50
C LEU A 50 24.50 -4.93 8.46
N ALA A 51 24.96 -3.73 8.83
CA ALA A 51 24.99 -2.56 7.96
C ALA A 51 25.69 -2.78 6.60
N PRO A 52 26.81 -3.54 6.52
CA PRO A 52 27.46 -3.79 5.23
C PRO A 52 26.63 -4.64 4.24
N ALA A 53 25.67 -5.42 4.77
CA ALA A 53 24.78 -6.28 3.98
C ALA A 53 23.33 -5.77 3.96
N GLN A 54 23.05 -4.61 4.56
CA GLN A 54 21.72 -4.03 4.59
C GLN A 54 21.40 -3.47 3.21
N SER A 55 20.37 -3.99 2.61
CA SER A 55 19.77 -3.44 1.40
C SER A 55 18.39 -2.94 1.75
N THR A 56 18.14 -1.66 1.52
CA THR A 56 16.77 -1.11 1.58
C THR A 56 16.19 -1.23 0.19
N TYR A 57 15.13 -2.02 0.08
CA TYR A 57 14.42 -2.14 -1.17
C TYR A 57 13.33 -1.07 -1.20
N ASP A 58 13.63 0.04 -1.84
CA ASP A 58 12.69 1.14 -2.10
C ASP A 58 12.07 1.02 -3.50
N GLY A 59 11.90 -0.20 -3.96
CA GLY A 59 11.37 -0.46 -5.30
C GLY A 59 9.87 -0.17 -5.41
N PRO A 60 9.38 0.14 -6.61
CA PRO A 60 7.95 0.34 -6.85
C PRO A 60 7.09 -0.88 -6.48
N ALA A 61 7.66 -2.07 -6.45
CA ALA A 61 6.99 -3.30 -6.03
C ALA A 61 6.66 -3.38 -4.52
N SER A 62 7.08 -2.42 -3.71
CA SER A 62 6.74 -2.32 -2.28
C SER A 62 5.57 -1.37 -2.02
N SER A 63 5.04 -0.70 -3.02
CA SER A 63 3.91 0.19 -2.83
C SER A 63 2.61 -0.59 -2.70
N LEU A 64 1.76 -0.17 -1.77
CA LEU A 64 0.47 -0.81 -1.54
C LEU A 64 -0.43 -0.72 -2.77
N GLU A 65 -0.28 0.33 -3.58
CA GLU A 65 -0.99 0.51 -4.85
C GLU A 65 -0.76 -0.66 -5.81
N LEU A 66 0.48 -1.12 -5.94
CA LEU A 66 0.80 -2.27 -6.78
C LEU A 66 0.29 -3.59 -6.21
N VAL A 67 0.27 -3.72 -4.87
CA VAL A 67 -0.33 -4.90 -4.23
C VAL A 67 -1.82 -4.97 -4.54
N ILE A 68 -2.52 -3.83 -4.48
CA ILE A 68 -3.95 -3.74 -4.79
C ILE A 68 -4.20 -4.01 -6.27
N ASP A 69 -3.43 -3.41 -7.16
CA ASP A 69 -3.47 -3.64 -8.59
C ASP A 69 -3.34 -5.15 -8.89
N ASN A 70 -2.32 -5.81 -8.36
CA ASN A 70 -2.13 -7.24 -8.50
C ASN A 70 -3.27 -8.10 -7.89
N MET A 71 -3.92 -7.65 -6.82
CA MET A 71 -5.07 -8.38 -6.26
C MET A 71 -6.29 -8.37 -7.19
N LEU A 72 -6.39 -7.37 -8.06
CA LEU A 72 -7.47 -7.17 -9.01
C LEU A 72 -7.12 -7.63 -10.43
N ASP A 73 -5.92 -8.11 -10.64
CA ASP A 73 -5.29 -8.39 -11.94
C ASP A 73 -5.98 -9.50 -12.73
N GLN A 74 -6.63 -10.45 -12.06
CA GLN A 74 -7.34 -11.57 -12.70
C GLN A 74 -8.42 -11.13 -13.70
N LYS A 75 -8.89 -9.89 -13.60
CA LYS A 75 -9.88 -9.31 -14.52
C LYS A 75 -9.30 -8.98 -15.89
N GLU A 76 -8.01 -8.66 -15.98
CA GLU A 76 -7.36 -8.16 -17.20
C GLU A 76 -7.31 -9.18 -18.33
N GLU A 77 -7.24 -10.45 -18.01
CA GLU A 77 -7.22 -11.55 -18.99
C GLU A 77 -8.62 -11.94 -19.52
N THR A 78 -9.67 -11.39 -18.94
CA THR A 78 -11.03 -11.77 -19.32
C THR A 78 -11.55 -10.98 -20.52
N PRO A 79 -12.31 -11.60 -21.46
CA PRO A 79 -12.95 -10.88 -22.56
C PRO A 79 -13.89 -9.77 -22.05
N LEU A 80 -14.54 -9.96 -20.90
CA LEU A 80 -15.42 -8.97 -20.28
C LEU A 80 -14.65 -7.70 -19.89
N TRP A 81 -13.45 -7.83 -19.34
CA TRP A 81 -12.61 -6.68 -19.01
C TRP A 81 -12.16 -5.93 -20.25
N GLN A 82 -11.81 -6.64 -21.31
CA GLN A 82 -11.42 -6.03 -22.57
C GLN A 82 -12.60 -5.28 -23.23
N ASP A 83 -13.82 -5.83 -23.14
CA ASP A 83 -15.04 -5.16 -23.62
C ASP A 83 -15.37 -3.93 -22.77
N PHE A 84 -15.20 -4.02 -21.47
CA PHE A 84 -15.34 -2.89 -20.56
C PHE A 84 -14.37 -1.76 -20.91
N LEU A 85 -13.08 -2.04 -21.07
CA LEU A 85 -12.09 -1.05 -21.43
C LEU A 85 -12.37 -0.39 -22.78
N ARG A 86 -12.81 -1.13 -23.79
CA ARG A 86 -13.19 -0.54 -25.09
C ARG A 86 -14.28 0.54 -24.96
N ARG A 87 -15.13 0.43 -23.96
CA ARG A 87 -16.23 1.41 -23.73
C ARG A 87 -15.84 2.53 -22.80
N TRP A 88 -14.99 2.25 -21.81
CA TRP A 88 -14.79 3.12 -20.65
C TRP A 88 -13.37 3.65 -20.46
N ASP A 89 -12.41 3.30 -21.31
CA ASP A 89 -11.02 3.69 -21.17
C ASP A 89 -10.85 5.21 -21.14
N ASP A 90 -11.53 5.93 -22.03
CA ASP A 90 -11.52 7.39 -22.07
C ASP A 90 -12.11 8.02 -20.81
N THR A 91 -13.13 7.41 -20.22
CA THR A 91 -13.76 7.87 -18.97
C THR A 91 -12.82 7.65 -17.78
N LEU A 92 -12.20 6.48 -17.71
CA LEU A 92 -11.20 6.16 -16.70
C LEU A 92 -9.99 7.10 -16.79
N LEU A 93 -9.49 7.36 -18.00
CA LEU A 93 -8.37 8.28 -18.25
C LEU A 93 -8.73 9.73 -17.91
N SER A 94 -9.95 10.15 -18.23
CA SER A 94 -10.45 11.50 -17.88
C SER A 94 -10.51 11.68 -16.36
N SER A 95 -11.05 10.69 -15.64
CA SER A 95 -11.11 10.68 -14.18
C SER A 95 -9.71 10.70 -13.56
N ALA A 96 -8.79 9.88 -14.09
CA ALA A 96 -7.39 9.88 -13.67
C ALA A 96 -6.72 11.25 -13.87
N ARG A 97 -6.92 11.85 -15.03
CA ARG A 97 -6.36 13.18 -15.35
C ARG A 97 -6.86 14.25 -14.40
N GLN A 98 -8.16 14.32 -14.16
CA GLN A 98 -8.75 15.28 -13.23
C GLN A 98 -8.20 15.11 -11.81
N ALA A 99 -8.10 13.87 -11.33
CA ALA A 99 -7.55 13.58 -10.01
C ALA A 99 -6.06 13.92 -9.93
N PHE A 100 -5.27 13.58 -10.95
CA PHE A 100 -3.84 13.83 -11.01
C PHE A 100 -3.53 15.32 -11.05
N GLU A 101 -4.21 16.10 -11.87
CA GLU A 101 -3.99 17.55 -12.03
C GLU A 101 -4.30 18.32 -10.73
N LYS A 102 -5.34 17.92 -10.00
CA LYS A 102 -5.68 18.55 -8.72
C LYS A 102 -4.58 18.44 -7.66
N HIS A 103 -3.79 17.37 -7.68
CA HIS A 103 -2.76 17.09 -6.69
C HIS A 103 -1.40 16.79 -7.32
N ILE A 104 -1.13 17.39 -8.47
CA ILE A 104 0.04 17.13 -9.31
C ILE A 104 1.37 17.23 -8.57
N THR A 105 1.49 18.19 -7.65
CA THR A 105 2.71 18.39 -6.86
C THR A 105 2.99 17.17 -5.97
N THR A 106 1.96 16.65 -5.30
CA THR A 106 2.06 15.50 -4.42
C THR A 106 2.49 14.24 -5.19
N TYR A 107 1.88 14.00 -6.36
CA TYR A 107 2.19 12.83 -7.16
C TYR A 107 3.56 12.92 -7.83
N LYS A 108 3.94 14.10 -8.33
CA LYS A 108 5.28 14.31 -8.89
C LYS A 108 6.40 14.17 -7.85
N GLN A 109 6.17 14.56 -6.59
CA GLN A 109 7.13 14.33 -5.51
C GLN A 109 7.40 12.84 -5.26
N ARG A 110 6.46 11.98 -5.60
CA ARG A 110 6.60 10.52 -5.57
C ARG A 110 7.21 9.93 -6.85
N GLY A 111 7.55 10.77 -7.82
CA GLY A 111 8.03 10.33 -9.13
C GLY A 111 6.95 9.75 -10.04
N TRP A 112 5.66 9.97 -9.71
CA TRP A 112 4.56 9.44 -10.50
C TRP A 112 4.28 10.30 -11.73
N THR A 113 4.06 9.65 -12.86
CA THR A 113 3.52 10.24 -14.09
C THR A 113 2.01 10.05 -14.16
N LEU A 114 1.34 10.77 -15.07
CA LEU A 114 -0.08 10.53 -15.33
C LEU A 114 -0.32 9.10 -15.83
N GLU A 115 0.59 8.57 -16.63
CA GLU A 115 0.51 7.20 -17.14
C GLU A 115 0.58 6.17 -16.01
N TYR A 116 1.53 6.33 -15.07
CA TYR A 116 1.61 5.49 -13.87
C TYR A 116 0.32 5.57 -13.04
N PHE A 117 -0.17 6.80 -12.80
CA PHE A 117 -1.37 7.05 -12.02
C PHE A 117 -2.61 6.43 -12.68
N TYR A 118 -2.72 6.54 -13.99
CA TYR A 118 -3.81 5.93 -14.75
C TYR A 118 -3.75 4.40 -14.67
N ASN A 119 -2.62 3.79 -14.98
CA ASN A 119 -2.51 2.34 -15.05
C ASN A 119 -2.72 1.67 -13.69
N HIS A 120 -2.15 2.21 -12.61
CA HIS A 120 -2.18 1.54 -11.30
C HIS A 120 -3.30 2.02 -10.39
N LEU A 121 -3.66 3.31 -10.37
CA LEU A 121 -4.68 3.80 -9.46
C LEU A 121 -6.07 3.89 -10.10
N SER A 122 -6.16 4.29 -11.35
CA SER A 122 -7.48 4.43 -12.01
C SER A 122 -7.94 3.10 -12.59
N LYS A 123 -7.14 2.51 -13.47
CA LYS A 123 -7.45 1.25 -14.14
C LYS A 123 -7.21 0.05 -13.22
N GLY A 124 -6.02 -0.04 -12.61
CA GLY A 124 -5.62 -1.17 -11.78
C GLY A 124 -6.45 -1.31 -10.51
N CYS A 125 -6.84 -0.20 -9.88
CA CYS A 125 -7.66 -0.20 -8.66
C CYS A 125 -9.17 -0.05 -8.90
N PHE A 126 -9.65 -0.08 -10.15
CA PHE A 126 -11.09 -0.02 -10.44
C PHE A 126 -11.83 -1.20 -9.76
N PRO A 127 -13.00 -1.03 -9.10
CA PRO A 127 -13.92 0.12 -9.19
C PRO A 127 -13.67 1.27 -8.20
N MET A 128 -12.55 1.30 -7.49
CA MET A 128 -12.25 2.46 -6.65
C MET A 128 -11.95 3.69 -7.51
N HIS A 129 -12.50 4.84 -7.10
CA HIS A 129 -12.09 6.10 -7.68
C HIS A 129 -10.59 6.34 -7.42
N PRO A 130 -9.80 6.90 -8.36
CA PRO A 130 -8.34 7.04 -8.18
C PRO A 130 -7.93 7.73 -6.87
N ILE A 131 -8.71 8.72 -6.41
CA ILE A 131 -8.50 9.39 -5.12
C ILE A 131 -8.75 8.43 -3.95
N THR A 132 -9.76 7.56 -4.04
CA THR A 132 -10.05 6.56 -3.00
C THR A 132 -8.90 5.56 -2.88
N ALA A 133 -8.41 5.04 -4.00
CA ALA A 133 -7.25 4.16 -4.04
C ALA A 133 -6.01 4.84 -3.44
N TYR A 134 -5.75 6.09 -3.83
CA TYR A 134 -4.65 6.86 -3.27
C TYR A 134 -4.79 7.05 -1.75
N LEU A 135 -5.95 7.45 -1.27
CA LEU A 135 -6.19 7.65 0.16
C LEU A 135 -6.05 6.35 0.93
N LEU A 136 -6.64 5.26 0.46
CA LEU A 136 -6.55 3.94 1.09
C LEU A 136 -5.10 3.49 1.28
N CYS A 137 -4.24 3.75 0.30
CA CYS A 137 -2.82 3.41 0.36
C CYS A 137 -1.98 4.33 1.25
N ASN A 138 -2.50 5.53 1.57
CA ASN A 138 -1.74 6.57 2.27
C ASN A 138 -2.34 6.96 3.63
N LEU A 139 -3.48 6.42 3.99
CA LEU A 139 -3.98 6.53 5.35
C LEU A 139 -3.06 5.72 6.26
N ASP A 140 -2.57 6.36 7.31
CA ASP A 140 -1.71 5.73 8.33
C ASP A 140 -2.57 4.83 9.24
N PHE A 141 -3.17 3.83 8.64
CA PHE A 141 -3.75 2.74 9.38
C PHE A 141 -2.59 1.96 10.01
N THR A 142 -2.58 1.82 11.30
CA THR A 142 -1.53 1.17 12.09
C THR A 142 -1.17 -0.25 11.63
N GLN A 143 -1.84 -0.77 10.60
CA GLN A 143 -1.54 -2.06 9.97
C GLN A 143 -1.96 -2.05 8.48
N ASP A 144 -1.02 -2.38 7.58
CA ASP A 144 -1.27 -2.60 6.13
C ASP A 144 -2.42 -3.58 5.83
N ARG A 145 -2.78 -4.42 6.80
CA ARG A 145 -3.91 -5.36 6.73
C ARG A 145 -5.25 -4.68 6.52
N THR A 146 -5.39 -3.43 6.94
CA THR A 146 -6.66 -2.69 6.87
C THR A 146 -7.07 -2.41 5.42
N ALA A 147 -6.13 -2.03 4.55
CA ALA A 147 -6.41 -1.84 3.14
C ALA A 147 -6.79 -3.15 2.44
N ILE A 148 -6.09 -4.25 2.74
CA ILE A 148 -6.41 -5.57 2.19
C ILE A 148 -7.78 -6.06 2.68
N GLN A 149 -8.12 -5.79 3.95
CA GLN A 149 -9.45 -6.11 4.49
C GLN A 149 -10.56 -5.31 3.83
N PHE A 150 -10.32 -4.03 3.56
CA PHE A 150 -11.28 -3.19 2.82
C PHE A 150 -11.56 -3.77 1.44
N ILE A 151 -10.52 -4.18 0.71
CA ILE A 151 -10.69 -4.77 -0.62
C ILE A 151 -11.46 -6.09 -0.54
N LYS A 152 -11.08 -6.98 0.35
CA LYS A 152 -11.73 -8.29 0.51
C LYS A 152 -13.16 -8.21 1.05
N GLY A 153 -13.46 -7.21 1.85
CA GLY A 153 -14.79 -6.99 2.41
C GLY A 153 -15.62 -6.05 1.54
N TYR A 154 -15.37 -4.76 1.69
CA TYR A 154 -16.21 -3.72 1.09
C TYR A 154 -16.19 -3.73 -0.45
N VAL A 155 -15.00 -3.80 -1.07
CA VAL A 155 -14.91 -3.78 -2.54
C VAL A 155 -15.54 -5.03 -3.14
N SER A 156 -15.33 -6.21 -2.55
CA SER A 156 -15.96 -7.45 -3.03
C SER A 156 -17.48 -7.37 -2.93
N GLN A 157 -18.00 -6.91 -1.79
CA GLN A 157 -19.44 -6.73 -1.61
C GLN A 157 -20.01 -5.69 -2.57
N PHE A 158 -19.31 -4.59 -2.81
CA PHE A 158 -19.73 -3.58 -3.77
C PHE A 158 -19.89 -4.15 -5.18
N ILE A 159 -18.96 -5.00 -5.62
CA ILE A 159 -19.00 -5.65 -6.94
C ILE A 159 -20.13 -6.69 -7.02
N GLU A 160 -20.44 -7.38 -5.94
CA GLU A 160 -21.53 -8.35 -5.87
C GLU A 160 -22.90 -7.67 -5.86
N ASP A 161 -23.05 -6.58 -5.12
CA ASP A 161 -24.34 -5.94 -4.86
C ASP A 161 -24.70 -4.86 -5.88
N LYS A 162 -23.71 -4.27 -6.55
CA LYS A 162 -23.92 -3.15 -7.47
C LYS A 162 -23.36 -3.43 -8.84
N SER A 163 -24.11 -2.99 -9.86
CA SER A 163 -23.53 -2.90 -11.20
C SER A 163 -22.44 -1.84 -11.24
N ILE A 164 -21.28 -2.17 -11.79
CA ILE A 164 -20.19 -1.21 -12.02
C ILE A 164 -20.49 -0.23 -13.15
N GLU A 165 -21.51 -0.52 -13.96
CA GLU A 165 -21.99 0.31 -15.07
C GLU A 165 -23.48 0.55 -14.88
N GLU A 166 -23.91 1.80 -14.96
CA GLU A 166 -25.32 2.19 -14.92
C GLU A 166 -25.60 3.24 -15.99
N GLY A 167 -26.21 2.79 -17.11
CA GLY A 167 -26.40 3.63 -18.28
C GLY A 167 -25.08 4.10 -18.89
N GLU A 168 -24.88 5.42 -18.92
CA GLU A 168 -23.66 6.05 -19.43
C GLU A 168 -22.70 6.48 -18.31
N GLN A 169 -22.78 5.89 -17.13
CA GLN A 169 -21.97 6.24 -15.97
C GLN A 169 -21.31 5.00 -15.36
N LEU A 170 -20.12 5.24 -14.79
CA LEU A 170 -19.42 4.25 -13.97
C LEU A 170 -19.76 4.48 -12.49
N ASN A 171 -20.08 3.38 -11.81
CA ASN A 171 -20.22 3.39 -10.37
C ASN A 171 -18.85 3.18 -9.71
N TYR A 172 -18.40 4.21 -8.99
CA TYR A 172 -17.14 4.17 -8.25
C TYR A 172 -17.39 4.01 -6.75
N ILE A 173 -16.41 3.41 -6.09
CA ILE A 173 -16.22 3.52 -4.65
C ILE A 173 -15.51 4.84 -4.38
N TYR A 174 -16.19 5.78 -3.74
CA TYR A 174 -15.68 7.12 -3.47
C TYR A 174 -14.97 7.24 -2.11
N PRO A 175 -14.21 8.32 -1.84
CA PRO A 175 -13.56 8.53 -0.55
C PRO A 175 -14.50 8.50 0.66
N ILE A 176 -15.78 8.83 0.49
CA ILE A 176 -16.76 8.77 1.58
C ILE A 176 -16.96 7.34 2.09
N ASP A 177 -16.87 6.35 1.22
CA ASP A 177 -17.00 4.94 1.58
C ASP A 177 -15.87 4.48 2.52
N LEU A 178 -14.67 5.09 2.41
CA LEU A 178 -13.59 4.87 3.38
C LEU A 178 -13.95 5.44 4.76
N VAL A 179 -14.54 6.63 4.81
CA VAL A 179 -14.94 7.25 6.07
C VAL A 179 -15.98 6.39 6.77
N ASP A 180 -16.98 5.93 6.05
CA ASP A 180 -18.06 5.09 6.61
C ASP A 180 -17.51 3.77 7.13
N THR A 181 -16.63 3.13 6.38
CA THR A 181 -16.01 1.85 6.76
C THR A 181 -15.08 1.99 7.98
N PHE A 182 -14.36 3.09 8.09
CA PHE A 182 -13.35 3.32 9.12
C PHE A 182 -13.76 4.34 10.19
N THR A 183 -15.06 4.60 10.34
CA THR A 183 -15.58 5.57 11.31
C THR A 183 -15.08 5.32 12.74
N GLU A 184 -15.05 4.08 13.19
CA GLU A 184 -14.55 3.74 14.52
C GLU A 184 -13.06 4.05 14.68
N TYR A 185 -12.25 3.78 13.64
CA TYR A 185 -10.84 4.10 13.64
C TYR A 185 -10.62 5.61 13.70
N PHE A 186 -11.26 6.38 12.83
CA PHE A 186 -11.15 7.83 12.83
C PHE A 186 -11.64 8.45 14.16
N SER A 187 -12.66 7.86 14.78
CA SER A 187 -13.19 8.30 16.06
C SER A 187 -12.24 7.99 17.23
N SER A 188 -11.43 6.94 17.14
CA SER A 188 -10.54 6.51 18.22
C SER A 188 -9.22 7.28 18.23
N GLU A 189 -8.72 7.71 17.07
CA GLU A 189 -7.46 8.43 16.96
C GLU A 189 -7.56 9.88 17.45
N SER A 190 -6.68 10.23 18.38
CA SER A 190 -6.68 11.58 19.00
C SER A 190 -6.43 12.71 18.00
N ILE A 191 -5.77 12.41 16.87
CA ILE A 191 -5.51 13.36 15.79
C ILE A 191 -6.81 13.80 15.12
N TYR A 192 -7.75 12.88 14.90
CA TYR A 192 -9.01 13.16 14.22
C TYR A 192 -10.09 13.73 15.13
N ARG A 193 -9.93 13.60 16.45
CA ARG A 193 -10.86 14.21 17.44
C ARG A 193 -10.78 15.74 17.52
N ARG A 194 -9.80 16.35 16.87
CA ARG A 194 -9.59 17.82 16.90
C ARG A 194 -10.23 18.56 15.73
N TYR A 195 -10.83 17.84 14.82
CA TYR A 195 -11.52 18.33 13.63
C TYR A 195 -12.97 17.81 13.62
#